data_8c818497592dfc3d838ad1e7cbeb23c4
#
_entry.id   8c818497592dfc3d838ad1e7cbeb23c4
#
_cell.length_a   1.000
_cell.length_b   1.000
_cell.length_c   1.000
_cell.angle_alpha   90.00
_cell.angle_beta   90.00
_cell.angle_gamma   90.00
#
_symmetry.space_group_name_H-M   'P 1'
#
loop_
_entity.id
_entity.type
_entity.pdbx_description
1 polymer ?
#
loop_
_entity_poly.entity_id
_entity_poly.type
_entity_poly.pdbx_seq_one_letter_code
_entity_poly.pdbx_strand_id
1 'polypeptide(L)'
;MCVDANAGARAQARAQAAAKDARYASESLKFFNRETTLERTQQQNVIGFSRDQSDAYAQAVATIGKGRKRVEDATRAYFATMSVDEGGRSRRFGKLKYQGLLAKNAEVESTIQNVLGRNMAYSQEGARRVFQVKQAQAREALGIRPEYGAPVMLPPTNRLGGALQIASQVVGI
;
A
#
# COMPACT_ATOMS: atom_id res chain seq x y z
N MET A 1 -64.96 16.45 -3.87
CA MET A 1 -63.52 16.22 -3.87
C MET A 1 -63.11 15.77 -2.48
N CYS A 2 -62.61 14.52 -2.32
CA CYS A 2 -62.15 14.03 -1.03
C CYS A 2 -60.76 14.67 -0.72
N VAL A 3 -60.75 15.59 0.25
CA VAL A 3 -59.48 16.21 0.70
C VAL A 3 -58.82 15.21 1.65
N ASP A 4 -57.58 14.78 1.32
CA ASP A 4 -56.78 13.92 2.20
C ASP A 4 -56.21 14.80 3.32
N ALA A 5 -56.73 14.64 4.56
CA ALA A 5 -56.31 15.41 5.71
C ALA A 5 -54.78 15.29 6.03
N ASN A 6 -54.14 14.18 5.54
CA ASN A 6 -52.72 13.93 5.72
C ASN A 6 -51.85 14.31 4.50
N ALA A 7 -52.41 15.01 3.50
CA ALA A 7 -51.70 15.34 2.27
C ALA A 7 -50.39 16.11 2.53
N GLY A 8 -50.45 17.10 3.46
CA GLY A 8 -49.24 17.86 3.86
C GLY A 8 -48.18 17.02 4.55
N ALA A 9 -48.59 16.15 5.49
CA ALA A 9 -47.69 15.26 6.21
C ALA A 9 -47.01 14.23 5.26
N ARG A 10 -47.77 13.75 4.27
CA ARG A 10 -47.26 12.83 3.23
C ARG A 10 -46.32 13.54 2.28
N ALA A 11 -46.60 14.80 1.90
CA ALA A 11 -45.68 15.60 1.09
C ALA A 11 -44.34 15.83 1.83
N GLN A 12 -44.38 16.16 3.12
CA GLN A 12 -43.20 16.30 3.95
C GLN A 12 -42.42 14.99 4.09
N ALA A 13 -43.09 13.87 4.36
CA ALA A 13 -42.44 12.56 4.46
C ALA A 13 -41.77 12.15 3.13
N ARG A 14 -42.43 12.43 1.97
CA ARG A 14 -41.81 12.22 0.64
C ARG A 14 -40.59 13.09 0.42
N ALA A 15 -40.64 14.38 0.82
CA ALA A 15 -39.50 15.29 0.72
C ALA A 15 -38.33 14.82 1.59
N GLN A 16 -38.61 14.33 2.81
CA GLN A 16 -37.61 13.75 3.70
C GLN A 16 -37.02 12.46 3.11
N ALA A 17 -37.82 11.59 2.53
CA ALA A 17 -37.35 10.38 1.85
C ALA A 17 -36.44 10.73 0.68
N ALA A 18 -36.84 11.66 -0.19
CA ALA A 18 -36.05 12.10 -1.33
C ALA A 18 -34.73 12.75 -0.88
N ALA A 19 -34.74 13.57 0.18
CA ALA A 19 -33.53 14.16 0.73
C ALA A 19 -32.57 13.10 1.33
N LYS A 20 -33.11 12.06 1.96
CA LYS A 20 -32.34 10.93 2.48
C LYS A 20 -31.74 10.12 1.37
N ASP A 21 -32.50 9.81 0.32
CA ASP A 21 -32.02 9.10 -0.86
C ASP A 21 -30.88 9.88 -1.53
N ALA A 22 -31.03 11.18 -1.70
CA ALA A 22 -29.99 12.03 -2.29
C ALA A 22 -28.72 12.08 -1.44
N ARG A 23 -28.83 12.14 -0.12
CA ARG A 23 -27.68 12.07 0.79
C ARG A 23 -26.99 10.72 0.68
N TYR A 24 -27.72 9.63 0.79
CA TYR A 24 -27.18 8.29 0.67
C TYR A 24 -26.49 8.06 -0.69
N ALA A 25 -27.10 8.48 -1.77
CA ALA A 25 -26.51 8.39 -3.11
C ALA A 25 -25.20 9.17 -3.20
N SER A 26 -25.16 10.40 -2.66
CA SER A 26 -23.95 11.23 -2.66
C SER A 26 -22.82 10.63 -1.80
N GLU A 27 -23.14 10.10 -0.63
CA GLU A 27 -22.20 9.46 0.27
C GLU A 27 -21.67 8.14 -0.29
N SER A 28 -22.56 7.35 -0.89
CA SER A 28 -22.19 6.12 -1.58
C SER A 28 -21.26 6.39 -2.75
N LEU A 29 -21.54 7.41 -3.57
CA LEU A 29 -20.64 7.80 -4.67
C LEU A 29 -19.27 8.24 -4.15
N LYS A 30 -19.22 9.02 -3.06
CA LYS A 30 -17.95 9.41 -2.43
C LYS A 30 -17.19 8.20 -1.91
N PHE A 31 -17.88 7.22 -1.32
CA PHE A 31 -17.27 5.99 -0.83
C PHE A 31 -16.68 5.18 -1.99
N PHE A 32 -17.42 4.94 -3.09
CA PHE A 32 -16.91 4.24 -4.27
C PHE A 32 -15.72 4.94 -4.91
N ASN A 33 -15.73 6.27 -4.98
CA ASN A 33 -14.58 7.02 -5.48
C ASN A 33 -13.33 6.85 -4.59
N ARG A 34 -13.52 6.80 -3.26
CA ARG A 34 -12.42 6.51 -2.32
C ARG A 34 -11.92 5.07 -2.46
N GLU A 35 -12.83 4.11 -2.64
CA GLU A 35 -12.49 2.70 -2.87
C GLU A 35 -11.66 2.52 -4.14
N THR A 36 -12.08 3.13 -5.26
CA THR A 36 -11.31 3.12 -6.51
C THR A 36 -9.93 3.79 -6.36
N THR A 37 -9.87 4.88 -5.60
CA THR A 37 -8.60 5.55 -5.31
C THR A 37 -7.70 4.68 -4.43
N LEU A 38 -8.27 3.97 -3.46
CA LEU A 38 -7.56 3.02 -2.61
C LEU A 38 -6.94 1.89 -3.45
N GLU A 39 -7.71 1.29 -4.34
CA GLU A 39 -7.23 0.22 -5.22
C GLU A 39 -6.05 0.69 -6.09
N ARG A 40 -6.17 1.86 -6.71
CA ARG A 40 -5.07 2.46 -7.48
C ARG A 40 -3.82 2.71 -6.62
N THR A 41 -4.02 3.25 -5.42
CA THR A 41 -2.93 3.51 -4.49
C THR A 41 -2.26 2.21 -4.04
N GLN A 42 -3.04 1.16 -3.79
CA GLN A 42 -2.49 -0.15 -3.45
C GLN A 42 -1.67 -0.75 -4.60
N GLN A 43 -2.17 -0.68 -5.84
CA GLN A 43 -1.42 -1.12 -7.02
C GLN A 43 -0.12 -0.34 -7.18
N GLN A 44 -0.14 0.98 -7.04
CA GLN A 44 1.06 1.82 -7.10
C GLN A 44 2.05 1.49 -5.98
N ASN A 45 1.58 1.21 -4.76
CA ASN A 45 2.42 0.81 -3.65
C ASN A 45 3.08 -0.55 -3.88
N VAL A 46 2.38 -1.51 -4.49
CA VAL A 46 2.95 -2.83 -4.86
C VAL A 46 4.03 -2.67 -5.93
N ILE A 47 3.77 -1.86 -6.98
CA ILE A 47 4.75 -1.57 -8.03
C ILE A 47 5.97 -0.85 -7.45
N GLY A 48 5.76 0.15 -6.59
CA GLY A 48 6.84 0.86 -5.91
C GLY A 48 7.69 -0.08 -5.06
N PHE A 49 7.07 -0.93 -4.26
CA PHE A 49 7.77 -1.92 -3.44
C PHE A 49 8.60 -2.92 -4.28
N SER A 50 8.04 -3.39 -5.41
CA SER A 50 8.77 -4.27 -6.35
C SER A 50 10.00 -3.57 -6.97
N ARG A 51 9.87 -2.29 -7.33
CA ARG A 51 11.00 -1.49 -7.83
C ARG A 51 12.08 -1.32 -6.76
N ASP A 52 11.70 -0.90 -5.55
CA ASP A 52 12.65 -0.72 -4.45
C ASP A 52 13.43 -2.01 -4.14
N GLN A 53 12.76 -3.18 -4.22
CA GLN A 53 13.43 -4.47 -4.07
C GLN A 53 14.40 -4.76 -5.23
N SER A 54 13.99 -4.49 -6.46
CA SER A 54 14.83 -4.70 -7.65
C SER A 54 16.08 -3.81 -7.60
N ASP A 55 15.91 -2.54 -7.24
CA ASP A 55 17.01 -1.57 -7.15
C ASP A 55 17.98 -1.95 -6.02
N ALA A 56 17.47 -2.37 -4.86
CA ALA A 56 18.31 -2.85 -3.76
C ALA A 56 19.12 -4.08 -4.18
N TYR A 57 18.50 -5.01 -4.92
CA TYR A 57 19.21 -6.17 -5.45
C TYR A 57 20.28 -5.78 -6.48
N ALA A 58 19.97 -4.90 -7.42
CA ALA A 58 20.91 -4.41 -8.43
C ALA A 58 22.11 -3.71 -7.79
N GLN A 59 21.87 -2.87 -6.76
CA GLN A 59 22.94 -2.21 -6.00
C GLN A 59 23.83 -3.22 -5.26
N ALA A 60 23.25 -4.26 -4.66
CA ALA A 60 24.00 -5.31 -3.98
C ALA A 60 24.90 -6.07 -4.96
N VAL A 61 24.37 -6.47 -6.12
CA VAL A 61 25.13 -7.16 -7.19
C VAL A 61 26.26 -6.26 -7.70
N ALA A 62 26.01 -4.97 -7.94
CA ALA A 62 27.03 -4.02 -8.37
C ALA A 62 28.14 -3.86 -7.33
N THR A 63 27.80 -3.86 -6.04
CA THR A 63 28.78 -3.76 -4.95
C THR A 63 29.65 -5.00 -4.83
N ILE A 64 29.05 -6.21 -5.00
CA ILE A 64 29.79 -7.48 -5.08
C ILE A 64 30.77 -7.46 -6.28
N GLY A 65 30.29 -7.01 -7.44
CA GLY A 65 31.14 -6.91 -8.64
C GLY A 65 32.33 -5.99 -8.45
N LYS A 66 32.13 -4.82 -7.81
CA LYS A 66 33.22 -3.89 -7.47
C LYS A 66 34.20 -4.52 -6.44
N GLY A 67 33.69 -5.24 -5.46
CA GLY A 67 34.50 -5.95 -4.47
C GLY A 67 35.39 -7.02 -5.12
N ARG A 68 34.84 -7.88 -5.97
CA ARG A 68 35.58 -8.91 -6.73
C ARG A 68 36.68 -8.30 -7.60
N LYS A 69 36.35 -7.23 -8.33
CA LYS A 69 37.33 -6.54 -9.18
C LYS A 69 38.51 -6.02 -8.37
N ARG A 70 38.28 -5.42 -7.20
CA ARG A 70 39.36 -4.96 -6.30
C ARG A 70 40.25 -6.11 -5.82
N VAL A 71 39.64 -7.28 -5.52
CA VAL A 71 40.41 -8.48 -5.11
C VAL A 71 41.24 -9.00 -6.27
N GLU A 72 40.68 -9.05 -7.49
CA GLU A 72 41.44 -9.45 -8.69
C GLU A 72 42.59 -8.49 -8.99
N ASP A 73 42.35 -7.19 -8.93
CA ASP A 73 43.39 -6.18 -9.18
C ASP A 73 44.52 -6.27 -8.13
N ALA A 74 44.17 -6.46 -6.86
CA ALA A 74 45.15 -6.67 -5.78
C ALA A 74 45.96 -7.97 -5.99
N THR A 75 45.29 -9.03 -6.46
CA THR A 75 45.92 -10.30 -6.78
C THR A 75 46.89 -10.16 -7.96
N ARG A 76 46.46 -9.48 -9.04
CA ARG A 76 47.35 -9.19 -10.20
C ARG A 76 48.55 -8.32 -9.82
N ALA A 77 48.34 -7.25 -9.03
CA ALA A 77 49.42 -6.42 -8.56
C ALA A 77 50.43 -7.20 -7.71
N TYR A 78 49.94 -8.10 -6.84
CA TYR A 78 50.83 -8.98 -6.06
C TYR A 78 51.68 -9.91 -6.93
N PHE A 79 51.07 -10.53 -7.97
CA PHE A 79 51.83 -11.36 -8.90
C PHE A 79 52.85 -10.56 -9.74
N ALA A 80 52.50 -9.35 -10.14
CA ALA A 80 53.40 -8.47 -10.86
C ALA A 80 54.66 -8.11 -10.02
N THR A 81 54.47 -7.86 -8.73
CA THR A 81 55.60 -7.60 -7.83
C THR A 81 56.47 -8.83 -7.55
N MET A 82 55.85 -10.04 -7.49
CA MET A 82 56.61 -11.28 -7.29
C MET A 82 57.47 -11.68 -8.48
N SER A 83 57.03 -11.39 -9.71
CA SER A 83 57.76 -11.75 -10.92
C SER A 83 59.07 -10.96 -11.10
N VAL A 84 59.20 -9.83 -10.40
CA VAL A 84 60.43 -8.96 -10.50
C VAL A 84 61.48 -9.32 -9.45
N ASP A 85 61.10 -9.95 -8.31
CA ASP A 85 61.99 -10.09 -7.15
C ASP A 85 62.58 -11.50 -6.95
N GLU A 86 62.18 -12.52 -7.70
CA GLU A 86 62.59 -13.89 -7.48
C GLU A 86 63.53 -14.46 -8.56
N GLY A 87 64.73 -13.91 -8.59
CA GLY A 87 65.91 -14.64 -9.07
C GLY A 87 66.26 -15.75 -8.08
N GLY A 88 65.60 -16.89 -8.11
CA GLY A 88 66.19 -18.15 -7.66
C GLY A 88 65.94 -18.67 -6.24
N ARG A 89 65.15 -18.04 -5.36
CA ARG A 89 64.86 -18.60 -4.03
C ARG A 89 63.37 -18.87 -3.80
N SER A 90 63.07 -20.19 -3.91
CA SER A 90 61.97 -20.82 -3.20
C SER A 90 60.60 -20.78 -3.83
N ARG A 91 60.39 -21.66 -4.81
CA ARG A 91 59.05 -22.10 -5.24
C ARG A 91 58.14 -22.51 -4.06
N ARG A 92 58.69 -22.98 -2.94
CA ARG A 92 57.96 -23.34 -1.73
C ARG A 92 57.42 -22.10 -0.99
N PHE A 93 58.18 -21.03 -0.88
CA PHE A 93 57.76 -19.79 -0.20
C PHE A 93 56.71 -19.04 -1.00
N GLY A 94 56.85 -19.00 -2.33
CA GLY A 94 55.83 -18.44 -3.22
C GLY A 94 54.49 -19.18 -3.14
N LYS A 95 54.53 -20.50 -3.03
CA LYS A 95 53.33 -21.34 -2.90
C LYS A 95 52.59 -21.11 -1.57
N LEU A 96 53.33 -20.97 -0.46
CA LEU A 96 52.76 -20.66 0.87
C LEU A 96 52.14 -19.26 0.91
N LYS A 97 52.85 -18.26 0.37
CA LYS A 97 52.31 -16.90 0.26
C LYS A 97 51.06 -16.82 -0.62
N TYR A 98 51.02 -17.56 -1.75
CA TYR A 98 49.89 -17.66 -2.62
C TYR A 98 48.69 -18.29 -1.91
N GLN A 99 48.87 -19.39 -1.18
CA GLN A 99 47.82 -20.02 -0.38
C GLN A 99 47.30 -19.09 0.71
N GLY A 100 48.18 -18.32 1.38
CA GLY A 100 47.76 -17.31 2.36
C GLY A 100 46.98 -16.16 1.75
N LEU A 101 47.30 -15.75 0.51
CA LEU A 101 46.57 -14.73 -0.23
C LEU A 101 45.17 -15.23 -0.66
N LEU A 102 45.10 -16.45 -1.13
CA LEU A 102 43.83 -17.10 -1.48
C LEU A 102 42.91 -17.23 -0.26
N ALA A 103 43.46 -17.63 0.90
CA ALA A 103 42.70 -17.71 2.14
C ALA A 103 42.17 -16.34 2.58
N LYS A 104 42.98 -15.29 2.54
CA LYS A 104 42.57 -13.92 2.82
C LYS A 104 41.51 -13.40 1.84
N ASN A 105 41.64 -13.70 0.56
CA ASN A 105 40.64 -13.33 -0.45
C ASN A 105 39.32 -14.03 -0.22
N ALA A 106 39.30 -15.30 0.16
CA ALA A 106 38.10 -16.04 0.52
C ALA A 106 37.43 -15.48 1.78
N GLU A 107 38.23 -15.09 2.78
CA GLU A 107 37.74 -14.44 4.01
C GLU A 107 37.10 -13.06 3.70
N VAL A 108 37.75 -12.24 2.88
CA VAL A 108 37.20 -10.96 2.41
C VAL A 108 35.93 -11.16 1.62
N GLU A 109 35.87 -12.13 0.72
CA GLU A 109 34.68 -12.43 -0.06
C GLU A 109 33.52 -12.88 0.84
N SER A 110 33.79 -13.77 1.81
CA SER A 110 32.78 -14.19 2.78
C SER A 110 32.27 -13.03 3.64
N THR A 111 33.14 -12.13 4.05
CA THR A 111 32.79 -10.92 4.82
C THR A 111 31.94 -9.98 3.99
N ILE A 112 32.28 -9.75 2.72
CA ILE A 112 31.48 -8.93 1.79
C ILE A 112 30.10 -9.54 1.62
N GLN A 113 30.00 -10.86 1.40
CA GLN A 113 28.71 -11.55 1.24
C GLN A 113 27.86 -11.44 2.51
N ASN A 114 28.45 -11.61 3.70
CA ASN A 114 27.74 -11.49 4.98
C ASN A 114 27.23 -10.07 5.23
N VAL A 115 28.06 -9.05 4.99
CA VAL A 115 27.68 -7.64 5.15
C VAL A 115 26.57 -7.27 4.17
N LEU A 116 26.68 -7.69 2.91
CA LEU A 116 25.66 -7.45 1.89
C LEU A 116 24.36 -8.18 2.20
N GLY A 117 24.43 -9.44 2.63
CA GLY A 117 23.25 -10.20 3.05
C GLY A 117 22.50 -9.49 4.19
N ARG A 118 23.21 -8.97 5.20
CA ARG A 118 22.60 -8.19 6.28
C ARG A 118 22.01 -6.88 5.76
N ASN A 119 22.73 -6.12 4.95
CA ASN A 119 22.23 -4.86 4.39
C ASN A 119 20.99 -5.08 3.50
N MET A 120 20.97 -6.15 2.71
CA MET A 120 19.78 -6.52 1.94
C MET A 120 18.59 -6.87 2.84
N ALA A 121 18.82 -7.64 3.91
CA ALA A 121 17.77 -7.99 4.85
C ALA A 121 17.19 -6.74 5.53
N TYR A 122 18.03 -5.80 5.98
CA TYR A 122 17.60 -4.52 6.55
C TYR A 122 16.83 -3.65 5.54
N SER A 123 17.30 -3.59 4.29
CA SER A 123 16.61 -2.84 3.23
C SER A 123 15.24 -3.43 2.92
N GLN A 124 15.13 -4.75 2.82
CA GLN A 124 13.86 -5.44 2.59
C GLN A 124 12.89 -5.26 3.76
N GLU A 125 13.38 -5.34 5.00
CA GLU A 125 12.54 -5.11 6.17
C GLU A 125 12.06 -3.65 6.25
N GLY A 126 12.92 -2.68 5.96
CA GLY A 126 12.56 -1.27 5.86
C GLY A 126 11.48 -1.04 4.80
N ALA A 127 11.65 -1.59 3.60
CA ALA A 127 10.68 -1.49 2.53
C ALA A 127 9.32 -2.13 2.90
N ARG A 128 9.33 -3.29 3.58
CA ARG A 128 8.11 -3.94 4.09
C ARG A 128 7.39 -3.07 5.11
N ARG A 129 8.10 -2.46 6.05
CA ARG A 129 7.51 -1.55 7.05
C ARG A 129 6.87 -0.34 6.39
N VAL A 130 7.56 0.31 5.46
CA VAL A 130 7.02 1.45 4.69
C VAL A 130 5.76 1.04 3.91
N PHE A 131 5.79 -0.11 3.26
CA PHE A 131 4.64 -0.65 2.54
C PHE A 131 3.44 -0.89 3.46
N GLN A 132 3.65 -1.51 4.64
CA GLN A 132 2.59 -1.75 5.62
C GLN A 132 1.98 -0.45 6.14
N VAL A 133 2.82 0.57 6.45
CA VAL A 133 2.34 1.89 6.88
C VAL A 133 1.50 2.56 5.79
N LYS A 134 1.96 2.56 4.54
CA LYS A 134 1.21 3.11 3.41
C LYS A 134 -0.13 2.38 3.19
N GLN A 135 -0.16 1.05 3.35
CA GLN A 135 -1.40 0.29 3.27
C GLN A 135 -2.37 0.62 4.41
N ALA A 136 -1.88 0.76 5.64
CA ALA A 136 -2.70 1.13 6.79
C ALA A 136 -3.32 2.52 6.58
N GLN A 137 -2.52 3.52 6.21
CA GLN A 137 -2.99 4.87 5.89
C GLN A 137 -4.03 4.90 4.77
N ALA A 138 -3.83 4.11 3.72
CA ALA A 138 -4.78 4.02 2.62
C ALA A 138 -6.13 3.42 3.07
N ARG A 139 -6.12 2.43 3.97
CA ARG A 139 -7.34 1.84 4.54
C ARG A 139 -8.08 2.81 5.46
N GLU A 140 -7.36 3.57 6.29
CA GLU A 140 -7.95 4.60 7.15
C GLU A 140 -8.64 5.69 6.32
N ALA A 141 -8.07 6.08 5.18
CA ALA A 141 -8.62 7.07 4.27
C ALA A 141 -9.95 6.62 3.61
N LEU A 142 -10.24 5.32 3.56
CA LEU A 142 -11.49 4.79 3.01
C LEU A 142 -12.70 5.21 3.86
N GLY A 143 -12.54 5.23 5.20
CA GLY A 143 -13.62 5.55 6.14
C GLY A 143 -14.66 4.44 6.26
N ILE A 144 -15.81 4.81 6.84
CA ILE A 144 -16.93 3.89 7.09
C ILE A 144 -17.86 3.88 5.86
N ARG A 145 -18.32 2.69 5.48
CA ARG A 145 -19.29 2.53 4.41
C ARG A 145 -20.61 3.18 4.83
N PRO A 146 -21.24 4.01 3.97
CA PRO A 146 -22.50 4.65 4.29
C PRO A 146 -23.64 3.61 4.39
N GLU A 147 -24.45 3.74 5.45
CA GLU A 147 -25.63 2.91 5.67
C GLU A 147 -26.88 3.72 5.35
N TYR A 148 -27.86 3.10 4.67
CA TYR A 148 -29.11 3.78 4.33
C TYR A 148 -29.93 4.16 5.58
N GLY A 149 -29.81 3.40 6.65
CA GLY A 149 -30.58 3.53 7.89
C GLY A 149 -32.06 3.17 7.71
N ALA A 150 -32.89 3.46 8.72
CA ALA A 150 -34.31 3.11 8.68
C ALA A 150 -35.07 3.87 7.59
N PRO A 151 -36.00 3.23 6.86
CA PRO A 151 -36.81 3.90 5.84
C PRO A 151 -37.76 4.94 6.44
N VAL A 152 -38.03 6.00 5.68
CA VAL A 152 -39.02 7.02 6.10
C VAL A 152 -40.39 6.45 5.90
N MET A 153 -41.17 6.30 7.00
CA MET A 153 -42.54 5.80 6.95
C MET A 153 -43.47 6.88 6.45
N LEU A 154 -44.28 6.54 5.42
CA LEU A 154 -45.32 7.43 4.93
C LEU A 154 -46.55 7.32 5.82
N PRO A 155 -47.17 8.43 6.27
CA PRO A 155 -48.41 8.40 7.00
C PRO A 155 -49.53 7.75 6.16
N PRO A 156 -50.45 6.98 6.78
CA PRO A 156 -51.54 6.34 6.06
C PRO A 156 -52.46 7.39 5.42
N THR A 157 -53.09 7.03 4.32
CA THR A 157 -54.14 7.87 3.69
C THR A 157 -55.37 7.90 4.59
N ASN A 158 -55.70 9.04 5.13
CA ASN A 158 -56.87 9.20 5.97
C ASN A 158 -58.04 9.78 5.13
N ARG A 159 -58.63 8.94 4.28
CA ARG A 159 -59.78 9.34 3.44
C ARG A 159 -61.05 9.50 4.25
N LEU A 160 -61.17 8.82 5.41
CA LEU A 160 -62.36 8.88 6.26
C LEU A 160 -62.43 10.16 7.10
N GLY A 161 -61.31 10.75 7.51
CA GLY A 161 -61.29 11.99 8.27
C GLY A 161 -61.89 13.20 7.52
N GLY A 162 -61.67 13.27 6.20
CA GLY A 162 -62.24 14.29 5.34
C GLY A 162 -63.76 14.17 5.18
N ALA A 163 -64.30 12.97 5.12
CA ALA A 163 -65.72 12.71 5.01
C ALA A 163 -66.48 13.08 6.31
N LEU A 164 -65.88 12.77 7.46
CA LEU A 164 -66.44 13.16 8.79
C LEU A 164 -66.42 14.68 9.03
N GLN A 165 -65.35 15.36 8.57
CA GLN A 165 -65.26 16.84 8.71
C GLN A 165 -66.29 17.56 7.83
N ILE A 166 -66.59 17.07 6.65
CA ILE A 166 -67.63 17.57 5.77
C ILE A 166 -69.02 17.30 6.36
N ALA A 167 -69.27 16.13 6.95
CA ALA A 167 -70.49 15.79 7.63
C ALA A 167 -70.74 16.67 8.86
N SER A 168 -69.73 17.02 9.62
CA SER A 168 -69.90 17.95 10.78
C SER A 168 -70.18 19.40 10.38
N GLN A 169 -69.75 19.83 9.20
CA GLN A 169 -70.07 21.17 8.67
C GLN A 169 -71.50 21.27 8.11
N VAL A 170 -72.06 20.15 7.64
CA VAL A 170 -73.46 20.10 7.07
C VAL A 170 -74.49 19.94 8.16
N VAL A 171 -74.14 19.40 9.32
CA VAL A 171 -75.12 19.23 10.45
C VAL A 171 -75.18 20.44 11.39
N GLY A 172 -74.36 21.46 11.17
CA GLY A 172 -74.25 22.68 11.98
C GLY A 172 -75.02 23.89 11.42
N ILE A 173 -76.08 23.65 10.59
CA ILE A 173 -77.04 24.65 10.13
C ILE A 173 -78.37 24.46 10.83
#